data_8625a502d3cce2b16033cfead43d6e88
#
_entry.id   8625a502d3cce2b16033cfead43d6e88
#
_cell.length_a   1.000
_cell.length_b   1.000
_cell.length_c   1.000
_cell.angle_alpha   90.00
_cell.angle_beta   90.00
_cell.angle_gamma   90.00
#
_symmetry.space_group_name_H-M   'P 1'
#
loop_
_entity.id
_entity.type
_entity.pdbx_description
1 polymer ?
#
loop_
_entity_poly.entity_id
_entity_poly.type
_entity_poly.pdbx_seq_one_letter_code
_entity_poly.pdbx_strand_id
1 'polypeptide(L)'
;MAIRPILTDVVQAWWNDEPEDLREDLREELQVSRGIPQEVDRHLLLRVRKALDRTLSFQEKKLLRDMVRGTVLGETPSPELQPAA
;
A
#
# COMPACT_ATOMS: atom_id res chain seq x y z
N MET A 1 12.87 -16.32 1.17
CA MET A 1 13.13 -14.88 1.01
C MET A 1 12.00 -14.07 1.60
N ALA A 2 12.35 -13.05 2.35
CA ALA A 2 11.33 -12.20 2.97
C ALA A 2 10.75 -11.26 1.92
N ILE A 3 9.46 -11.31 1.69
CA ILE A 3 8.80 -10.47 0.70
C ILE A 3 8.32 -9.14 1.31
N ARG A 4 8.03 -9.11 2.60
CA ARG A 4 7.50 -7.91 3.25
C ARG A 4 8.37 -6.67 3.07
N PRO A 5 9.69 -6.74 3.28
CA PRO A 5 10.51 -5.55 3.09
C PRO A 5 10.46 -5.02 1.66
N ILE A 6 10.38 -5.93 0.68
CA ILE A 6 10.32 -5.52 -0.72
C ILE A 6 9.00 -4.83 -1.00
N LEU A 7 7.90 -5.38 -0.51
CA LEU A 7 6.59 -4.76 -0.67
C LEU A 7 6.54 -3.40 0.02
N THR A 8 7.10 -3.32 1.22
CA THR A 8 7.13 -2.07 1.96
C THR A 8 7.90 -1.00 1.20
N ASP A 9 9.06 -1.36 0.66
CA ASP A 9 9.87 -0.40 -0.08
C ASP A 9 9.14 0.10 -1.32
N VAL A 10 8.50 -0.79 -2.05
CA VAL A 10 7.76 -0.41 -3.26
C VAL A 10 6.61 0.52 -2.92
N VAL A 11 5.83 0.17 -1.90
CA VAL A 11 4.69 0.97 -1.50
C VAL A 11 5.13 2.35 -1.01
N GLN A 12 6.17 2.40 -0.19
CA GLN A 12 6.66 3.67 0.33
C GLN A 12 7.19 4.56 -0.78
N ALA A 13 7.95 3.99 -1.72
CA ALA A 13 8.48 4.77 -2.83
C ALA A 13 7.35 5.33 -3.68
N TRP A 14 6.35 4.50 -3.96
CA TRP A 14 5.19 4.95 -4.72
C TRP A 14 4.48 6.09 -4.01
N TRP A 15 4.23 5.93 -2.70
CA TRP A 15 3.49 6.91 -1.92
C TRP A 15 4.24 8.23 -1.83
N ASN A 16 5.56 8.16 -1.67
CA ASN A 16 6.37 9.37 -1.57
C ASN A 16 6.41 10.15 -2.87
N ASP A 17 6.22 9.47 -4.01
CA ASP A 17 6.22 10.12 -5.30
C ASP A 17 4.87 10.73 -5.68
N GLU A 18 3.79 10.39 -4.95
CA GLU A 18 2.48 10.89 -5.28
C GLU A 18 2.31 12.34 -4.84
N PRO A 19 1.74 13.20 -5.70
CA PRO A 19 1.45 14.58 -5.29
C PRO A 19 0.43 14.65 -4.16
N GLU A 20 0.45 15.73 -3.41
CA GLU A 20 -0.38 15.85 -2.23
C GLU A 20 -1.87 15.76 -2.55
N ASP A 21 -2.31 16.40 -3.64
CA ASP A 21 -3.72 16.36 -4.01
C ASP A 21 -4.17 14.93 -4.35
N LEU A 22 -3.32 14.15 -5.01
CA LEU A 22 -3.66 12.76 -5.31
C LEU A 22 -3.66 11.92 -4.04
N ARG A 23 -2.78 12.23 -3.08
CA ARG A 23 -2.78 11.52 -1.80
C ARG A 23 -4.09 11.75 -1.06
N GLU A 24 -4.58 12.98 -1.05
CA GLU A 24 -5.83 13.30 -0.37
C GLU A 24 -7.01 12.61 -1.03
N ASP A 25 -7.06 12.64 -2.36
CA ASP A 25 -8.13 11.96 -3.09
C ASP A 25 -8.15 10.48 -2.77
N LEU A 26 -6.99 9.85 -2.73
CA LEU A 26 -6.89 8.43 -2.48
C LEU A 26 -7.29 8.10 -1.04
N ARG A 27 -6.91 8.94 -0.08
CA ARG A 27 -7.32 8.74 1.31
C ARG A 27 -8.84 8.74 1.42
N GLU A 28 -9.49 9.71 0.76
CA GLU A 28 -10.94 9.79 0.81
C GLU A 28 -11.59 8.56 0.18
N GLU A 29 -11.04 8.14 -0.94
CA GLU A 29 -11.59 6.98 -1.63
C GLU A 29 -11.46 5.72 -0.79
N LEU A 30 -10.33 5.52 -0.15
CA LEU A 30 -10.10 4.32 0.64
C LEU A 30 -10.88 4.31 1.94
N GLN A 31 -11.34 5.46 2.42
CA GLN A 31 -12.17 5.50 3.61
C GLN A 31 -13.55 4.94 3.36
N VAL A 32 -14.04 5.02 2.13
CA VAL A 32 -15.37 4.53 1.79
C VAL A 32 -15.33 3.24 0.98
N SER A 33 -14.17 2.75 0.64
CA SER A 33 -13.99 1.55 -0.17
C SER A 33 -13.20 0.51 0.60
N ARG A 34 -13.47 -0.75 0.37
CA ARG A 34 -12.75 -1.83 1.05
C ARG A 34 -11.46 -2.21 0.35
N GLY A 35 -11.39 -2.00 -0.94
CA GLY A 35 -10.21 -2.35 -1.71
C GLY A 35 -9.38 -1.12 -2.04
N ILE A 36 -8.62 -1.22 -3.09
CA ILE A 36 -7.86 -0.10 -3.62
C ILE A 36 -8.26 0.08 -5.09
N PRO A 37 -8.07 1.29 -5.64
CA PRO A 37 -8.40 1.52 -7.04
C PRO A 37 -7.63 0.56 -7.95
N GLN A 38 -8.28 0.12 -8.99
CA GLN A 38 -7.69 -0.85 -9.91
C GLN A 38 -6.39 -0.32 -10.53
N GLU A 39 -6.35 0.97 -10.82
CA GLU A 39 -5.15 1.59 -11.40
C GLU A 39 -3.97 1.51 -10.44
N VAL A 40 -4.21 1.78 -9.17
CA VAL A 40 -3.16 1.71 -8.16
C VAL A 40 -2.68 0.27 -8.02
N ASP A 41 -3.61 -0.66 -7.93
CA ASP A 41 -3.29 -2.07 -7.80
C ASP A 41 -2.41 -2.53 -8.97
N ARG A 42 -2.82 -2.22 -10.19
CA ARG A 42 -2.07 -2.61 -11.37
C ARG A 42 -0.67 -2.01 -11.40
N HIS A 43 -0.58 -0.73 -11.07
CA HIS A 43 0.69 -0.02 -11.07
C HIS A 43 1.67 -0.64 -10.08
N LEU A 44 1.19 -0.91 -8.87
CA LEU A 44 2.03 -1.48 -7.83
C LEU A 44 2.41 -2.92 -8.11
N LEU A 45 1.48 -3.68 -8.69
CA LEU A 45 1.80 -5.06 -9.07
C LEU A 45 2.92 -5.10 -10.09
N LEU A 46 2.92 -4.17 -11.04
CA LEU A 46 4.00 -4.12 -12.02
C LEU A 46 5.34 -3.80 -11.36
N ARG A 47 5.34 -2.86 -10.43
CA ARG A 47 6.56 -2.51 -9.72
C ARG A 47 7.10 -3.68 -8.90
N VAL A 48 6.21 -4.36 -8.20
CA VAL A 48 6.61 -5.49 -7.37
C VAL A 48 7.12 -6.65 -8.23
N ARG A 49 6.44 -6.91 -9.35
CA ARG A 49 6.88 -7.96 -10.24
C ARG A 49 8.30 -7.71 -10.74
N LYS A 50 8.62 -6.46 -11.05
CA LYS A 50 9.97 -6.12 -11.48
C LYS A 50 10.97 -6.32 -10.35
N ALA A 51 10.61 -5.95 -9.14
CA ALA A 51 11.50 -6.08 -8.00
C ALA A 51 11.76 -7.53 -7.63
N LEU A 52 10.72 -8.38 -7.73
CA LEU A 52 10.83 -9.79 -7.37
C LEU A 52 11.19 -10.68 -8.54
N ASP A 53 11.05 -10.18 -9.75
CA ASP A 53 11.25 -10.96 -10.99
C ASP A 53 10.33 -12.18 -11.05
N ARG A 54 9.10 -12.02 -10.54
CA ARG A 54 8.07 -13.07 -10.61
C ARG A 54 6.71 -12.48 -10.30
N THR A 55 5.65 -13.22 -10.61
CA THR A 55 4.30 -12.81 -10.25
C THR A 55 4.02 -13.11 -8.79
N LEU A 56 3.07 -12.36 -8.23
CA LEU A 56 2.68 -12.53 -6.84
C LEU A 56 1.61 -13.61 -6.73
N SER A 57 1.66 -14.35 -5.63
CA SER A 57 0.59 -15.27 -5.29
C SER A 57 -0.63 -14.49 -4.81
N PHE A 58 -1.75 -15.17 -4.66
CA PHE A 58 -2.98 -14.54 -4.17
C PHE A 58 -2.77 -13.92 -2.79
N GLN A 59 -2.11 -14.63 -1.89
CA GLN A 59 -1.86 -14.13 -0.55
C GLN A 59 -0.91 -12.94 -0.56
N GLU A 60 0.06 -12.96 -1.45
CA GLU A 60 0.99 -11.84 -1.57
C GLU A 60 0.29 -10.60 -2.11
N LYS A 61 -0.64 -10.78 -3.04
CA LYS A 61 -1.44 -9.65 -3.54
C LYS A 61 -2.29 -9.05 -2.44
N LYS A 62 -2.85 -9.89 -1.59
CA LYS A 62 -3.65 -9.42 -0.47
C LYS A 62 -2.79 -8.62 0.50
N LEU A 63 -1.60 -9.10 0.79
CA LEU A 63 -0.68 -8.41 1.66
C LEU A 63 -0.30 -7.05 1.10
N LEU A 64 -0.05 -6.98 -0.20
CA LEU A 64 0.26 -5.72 -0.86
C LEU A 64 -0.88 -4.73 -0.70
N ARG A 65 -2.12 -5.16 -0.93
CA ARG A 65 -3.28 -4.28 -0.78
C ARG A 65 -3.43 -3.78 0.64
N ASP A 66 -3.21 -4.66 1.62
CA ASP A 66 -3.29 -4.26 3.02
C ASP A 66 -2.24 -3.21 3.35
N MET A 67 -1.04 -3.37 2.82
CA MET A 67 0.02 -2.40 3.04
C MET A 67 -0.30 -1.05 2.40
N VAL A 68 -0.89 -1.08 1.20
CA VAL A 68 -1.29 0.16 0.54
C VAL A 68 -2.33 0.90 1.37
N ARG A 69 -3.35 0.19 1.84
CA ARG A 69 -4.38 0.82 2.65
C ARG A 69 -3.80 1.40 3.94
N GLY A 70 -2.93 0.66 4.60
CA GLY A 70 -2.30 1.15 5.82
C GLY A 70 -1.47 2.39 5.58
N THR A 71 -0.71 2.41 4.49
CA THR A 71 0.13 3.54 4.15
C THR A 71 -0.69 4.77 3.80
N VAL A 72 -1.71 4.59 2.94
CA VAL A 72 -2.53 5.70 2.47
C VAL A 72 -3.35 6.29 3.61
N LEU A 73 -3.95 5.43 4.41
CA LEU A 73 -4.81 5.88 5.51
C LEU A 73 -4.02 6.39 6.72
N GLY A 74 -2.71 6.19 6.70
CA GLY A 74 -1.86 6.70 7.78
C GLY A 74 -2.12 6.06 9.11
N GLU A 75 -2.38 4.78 9.10
CA GLU A 75 -2.79 4.10 10.26
C GLU A 75 -1.81 4.03 11.34
N THR A 76 -0.77 4.50 11.15
CA THR A 76 0.07 4.45 12.24
C THR A 76 -0.54 4.97 13.50
N PRO A 77 -1.12 5.06 13.57
CA PRO A 77 -1.35 5.40 14.46
C PRO A 77 -1.71 4.97 15.42
N SER A 78 -1.66 4.86 15.30
CA SER A 78 -1.87 4.62 16.03
C SER A 78 -1.88 4.40 16.88
N PRO A 79 -1.89 4.36 16.91
CA PRO A 79 -1.94 4.13 17.71
C PRO A 79 -1.88 4.19 18.45
N GLU A 80 -1.84 4.52 18.31
CA GLU A 80 -1.90 4.75 18.97
C GLU A 80 -2.09 4.46 19.69
N LEU A 81 -2.32 4.30 19.53
CA LEU A 81 -2.62 4.06 20.07
C LEU A 81 -2.42 3.70 20.84
N GLN A 82 -2.14 3.77 20.74
CA GLN A 82 -2.04 3.48 21.35
C GLN A 82 -1.85 3.37 22.31
N PRO A 83 -1.81 3.44 22.52
CA PRO A 83 -1.72 3.40 23.37
C PRO A 83 -1.68 3.35 24.22
N ALA A 84 -1.75 3.46 24.38
CA ALA A 84 -1.72 3.49 25.08
C ALA A 84 -1.59 3.47 25.89
N ALA A 85 -1.67 3.33 26.05
CA ALA A 85 -1.44 3.43 26.62
C ALA A 85 -1.32 3.60 27.15
#